data_40734c4e6933d5894949aa3673e59532
#
_entry.id   40734c4e6933d5894949aa3673e59532
#
_cell.length_a   1.000
_cell.length_b   1.000
_cell.length_c   1.000
_cell.angle_alpha   90.00
_cell.angle_beta   90.00
_cell.angle_gamma   90.00
#
_symmetry.space_group_name_H-M   'P 1'
#
loop_
_entity.id
_entity.type
_entity.pdbx_description
1 polymer ?
#
loop_
_entity_poly.entity_id
_entity_poly.type
_entity_poly.pdbx_seq_one_letter_code
_entity_poly.pdbx_strand_id
1 'polypeptide(L)'
;YGQYLQFKGINTEDDTRQVVIYARVSTRNQKNDLQNQVTFLRQFCNAKGIIVDQCIEDYGSGLNYNRKKWNELLDEVMEQKIKTIIITHKDRFIRFGYDWFEKFCMKFNTTIVVVNNEELSPQEELVQDIVSILRVFSCRLYGLRKYKKQIERDEEIAKELQDGNKSNRRAENQDTQDDRNL
;
A
#
# COMPACT_ATOMS: atom_id res chain seq x y z
N TYR A 1 -35.82 8.56 24.65
CA TYR A 1 -34.44 8.13 24.61
C TYR A 1 -33.60 9.07 23.73
N GLY A 2 -34.08 9.46 22.55
CA GLY A 2 -33.41 10.41 21.64
C GLY A 2 -33.19 11.80 22.27
N GLN A 3 -34.18 12.35 22.99
CA GLN A 3 -34.06 13.63 23.68
C GLN A 3 -33.02 13.62 24.81
N TYR A 4 -32.81 12.48 25.48
CA TYR A 4 -31.78 12.32 26.51
C TYR A 4 -30.37 12.32 25.91
N LEU A 5 -30.21 11.75 24.73
CA LEU A 5 -28.93 11.72 24.00
C LEU A 5 -28.56 13.13 23.48
N GLN A 6 -29.52 13.89 22.95
CA GLN A 6 -29.34 15.30 22.58
C GLN A 6 -28.91 16.17 23.75
N PHE A 7 -29.51 15.95 24.93
CA PHE A 7 -29.15 16.68 26.15
C PHE A 7 -27.69 16.41 26.58
N LYS A 8 -27.16 15.24 26.29
CA LYS A 8 -25.74 14.90 26.53
C LYS A 8 -24.79 15.37 25.41
N GLY A 9 -25.27 16.10 24.40
CA GLY A 9 -24.46 16.54 23.28
C GLY A 9 -24.00 15.38 22.35
N ILE A 10 -24.66 14.23 22.46
CA ILE A 10 -24.46 13.12 21.53
C ILE A 10 -25.31 13.43 20.31
N ASN A 11 -24.67 13.83 19.21
CA ASN A 11 -25.33 14.00 17.93
C ASN A 11 -25.99 12.69 17.55
N THR A 12 -27.31 12.65 17.61
CA THR A 12 -28.15 11.54 17.14
C THR A 12 -28.55 11.73 15.67
N GLU A 13 -27.81 12.54 14.90
CA GLU A 13 -27.93 12.48 13.45
C GLU A 13 -27.54 11.07 13.06
N ASP A 14 -28.50 10.32 12.53
CA ASP A 14 -28.23 8.98 11.96
C ASP A 14 -27.11 9.16 10.95
N ASP A 15 -25.92 8.66 11.30
CA ASP A 15 -24.78 8.68 10.41
C ASP A 15 -25.09 7.73 9.25
N THR A 16 -25.64 8.28 8.18
CA THR A 16 -26.08 7.54 6.98
C THR A 16 -24.92 6.99 6.15
N ARG A 17 -23.69 7.25 6.61
CA ARG A 17 -22.49 6.75 5.93
C ARG A 17 -22.36 5.23 6.09
N GLN A 18 -21.83 4.62 5.06
CA GLN A 18 -21.76 3.18 4.90
C GLN A 18 -20.60 2.53 5.68
N VAL A 19 -20.83 1.31 6.12
CA VAL A 19 -19.81 0.38 6.62
C VAL A 19 -19.51 -0.64 5.52
N VAL A 20 -18.27 -0.67 5.06
CA VAL A 20 -17.85 -1.45 3.90
C VAL A 20 -16.83 -2.51 4.30
N ILE A 21 -17.05 -3.75 3.89
CA ILE A 21 -16.02 -4.80 3.88
C ILE A 21 -15.24 -4.70 2.58
N TYR A 22 -13.91 -4.68 2.67
CA TYR A 22 -13.05 -4.78 1.51
C TYR A 22 -12.14 -6.00 1.61
N ALA A 23 -12.23 -6.89 0.63
CA ALA A 23 -11.42 -8.10 0.51
C ALA A 23 -10.72 -8.14 -0.85
N ARG A 24 -9.48 -8.63 -0.88
CA ARG A 24 -8.66 -8.66 -2.11
C ARG A 24 -7.81 -9.92 -2.18
N VAL A 25 -7.65 -10.40 -3.41
CA VAL A 25 -6.63 -11.39 -3.79
C VAL A 25 -5.93 -10.95 -5.07
N SER A 26 -4.70 -11.45 -5.30
CA SER A 26 -3.90 -11.04 -6.46
C SER A 26 -4.42 -11.59 -7.77
N THR A 27 -4.98 -12.80 -7.77
CA THR A 27 -5.43 -13.49 -8.98
C THR A 27 -6.82 -14.10 -8.81
N ARG A 28 -7.49 -14.35 -9.94
CA ARG A 28 -8.82 -15.01 -9.93
C ARG A 28 -8.77 -16.47 -9.48
N ASN A 29 -7.62 -17.11 -9.55
CA ASN A 29 -7.45 -18.50 -9.06
C ASN A 29 -7.60 -18.59 -7.54
N GLN A 30 -7.38 -17.48 -6.81
CA GLN A 30 -7.51 -17.37 -5.36
C GLN A 30 -8.95 -17.04 -4.91
N LYS A 31 -9.95 -17.42 -5.70
CA LYS A 31 -11.37 -17.14 -5.38
C LYS A 31 -11.79 -17.69 -4.03
N ASN A 32 -11.31 -18.86 -3.66
CA ASN A 32 -11.64 -19.49 -2.36
C ASN A 32 -11.07 -18.64 -1.20
N ASP A 33 -9.85 -18.15 -1.33
CA ASP A 33 -9.22 -17.28 -0.32
C ASP A 33 -9.97 -15.95 -0.17
N LEU A 34 -10.47 -15.43 -1.30
CA LEU A 34 -11.30 -14.23 -1.28
C LEU A 34 -12.61 -14.48 -0.50
N GLN A 35 -13.28 -15.59 -0.76
CA GLN A 35 -14.51 -15.95 -0.05
C GLN A 35 -14.25 -16.23 1.44
N ASN A 36 -13.13 -16.84 1.79
CA ASN A 36 -12.72 -17.04 3.18
C ASN A 36 -12.55 -15.70 3.91
N GLN A 37 -11.90 -14.71 3.27
CA GLN A 37 -11.78 -13.36 3.82
C GLN A 37 -13.15 -12.72 4.06
N VAL A 38 -14.04 -12.77 3.07
CA VAL A 38 -15.39 -12.19 3.16
C VAL A 38 -16.18 -12.84 4.29
N THR A 39 -16.15 -14.17 4.34
CA THR A 39 -16.87 -14.95 5.37
C THR A 39 -16.37 -14.60 6.77
N PHE A 40 -15.05 -14.56 6.95
CA PHE A 40 -14.42 -14.18 8.22
C PHE A 40 -14.83 -12.77 8.65
N LEU A 41 -14.75 -11.79 7.76
CA LEU A 41 -15.11 -10.41 8.06
C LEU A 41 -16.59 -10.25 8.37
N ARG A 42 -17.49 -10.96 7.67
CA ARG A 42 -18.92 -10.97 7.97
C ARG A 42 -19.19 -11.58 9.35
N GLN A 43 -18.54 -12.69 9.70
CA GLN A 43 -18.66 -13.29 11.03
C GLN A 43 -18.19 -12.34 12.12
N PHE A 44 -17.05 -11.66 11.92
CA PHE A 44 -16.55 -10.63 12.83
C PHE A 44 -17.57 -9.50 13.01
N CYS A 45 -18.12 -8.96 11.93
CA CYS A 45 -19.11 -7.89 11.98
C CYS A 45 -20.37 -8.34 12.71
N ASN A 46 -20.89 -9.54 12.41
CA ASN A 46 -22.07 -10.11 13.09
C ASN A 46 -21.84 -10.26 14.59
N ALA A 47 -20.67 -10.78 14.99
CA ALA A 47 -20.32 -10.96 16.41
C ALA A 47 -20.18 -9.62 17.16
N LYS A 48 -19.87 -8.53 16.45
CA LYS A 48 -19.77 -7.16 17.00
C LYS A 48 -21.06 -6.36 16.87
N GLY A 49 -22.10 -6.88 16.25
CA GLY A 49 -23.34 -6.17 15.97
C GLY A 49 -23.17 -5.03 14.95
N ILE A 50 -22.18 -5.14 14.07
CA ILE A 50 -21.91 -4.16 13.02
C ILE A 50 -22.73 -4.54 11.78
N ILE A 51 -23.56 -3.61 11.32
CA ILE A 51 -24.30 -3.75 10.07
C ILE A 51 -23.36 -3.38 8.92
N VAL A 52 -23.23 -4.29 7.96
CA VAL A 52 -22.40 -4.11 6.76
C VAL A 52 -23.30 -3.73 5.59
N ASP A 53 -23.07 -2.56 5.03
CA ASP A 53 -23.86 -2.03 3.91
C ASP A 53 -23.36 -2.58 2.56
N GLN A 54 -22.04 -2.69 2.40
CA GLN A 54 -21.43 -3.12 1.15
C GLN A 54 -20.25 -4.08 1.38
N CYS A 55 -20.07 -5.02 0.46
CA CYS A 55 -18.91 -5.91 0.42
C CYS A 55 -18.22 -5.78 -0.94
N ILE A 56 -16.99 -5.30 -0.94
CA ILE A 56 -16.16 -5.10 -2.13
C ILE A 56 -15.16 -6.23 -2.23
N GLU A 57 -15.28 -7.02 -3.28
CA GLU A 57 -14.38 -8.11 -3.64
C GLU A 57 -13.50 -7.66 -4.81
N ASP A 58 -12.19 -7.56 -4.62
CA ASP A 58 -11.25 -7.03 -5.62
C ASP A 58 -10.21 -8.07 -6.06
N TYR A 59 -9.77 -7.97 -7.31
CA TYR A 59 -8.76 -8.84 -7.92
C TYR A 59 -7.63 -7.98 -8.47
N GLY A 60 -6.42 -8.24 -8.03
CA GLY A 60 -5.22 -7.57 -8.49
C GLY A 60 -4.17 -7.45 -7.38
N SER A 61 -2.90 -7.30 -7.77
CA SER A 61 -1.81 -7.12 -6.81
C SER A 61 -2.02 -5.90 -5.90
N GLY A 62 -1.57 -5.99 -4.65
CA GLY A 62 -1.51 -4.88 -3.71
C GLY A 62 -0.62 -3.73 -4.16
N LEU A 63 0.26 -3.97 -5.15
CA LEU A 63 1.09 -2.95 -5.81
C LEU A 63 0.35 -2.19 -6.91
N ASN A 64 -0.79 -2.69 -7.37
CA ASN A 64 -1.56 -2.05 -8.41
C ASN A 64 -2.50 -0.98 -7.83
N TYR A 65 -2.13 0.27 -7.98
CA TYR A 65 -2.92 1.44 -7.54
C TYR A 65 -4.06 1.78 -8.52
N ASN A 66 -4.10 1.16 -9.72
CA ASN A 66 -5.11 1.39 -10.75
C ASN A 66 -6.26 0.37 -10.68
N ARG A 67 -6.46 -0.30 -9.54
CA ARG A 67 -7.60 -1.20 -9.33
C ARG A 67 -8.89 -0.41 -9.31
N LYS A 68 -9.82 -0.76 -10.21
CA LYS A 68 -11.06 0.00 -10.40
C LYS A 68 -11.88 0.10 -9.10
N LYS A 69 -12.18 -1.03 -8.48
CA LYS A 69 -13.02 -1.08 -7.26
C LYS A 69 -12.37 -0.38 -6.07
N TRP A 70 -11.03 -0.46 -5.96
CA TRP A 70 -10.30 0.25 -4.93
C TRP A 70 -10.32 1.76 -5.12
N ASN A 71 -10.19 2.24 -6.37
CA ASN A 71 -10.29 3.67 -6.65
C ASN A 71 -11.73 4.17 -6.44
N GLU A 72 -12.75 3.42 -6.89
CA GLU A 72 -14.16 3.74 -6.62
C GLU A 72 -14.43 3.88 -5.11
N LEU A 73 -13.87 2.97 -4.27
CA LEU A 73 -13.98 3.08 -2.82
C LEU A 73 -13.31 4.35 -2.27
N LEU A 74 -12.15 4.75 -2.81
CA LEU A 74 -11.49 5.98 -2.38
C LEU A 74 -12.27 7.23 -2.82
N ASP A 75 -12.90 7.22 -3.99
CA ASP A 75 -13.79 8.29 -4.43
C ASP A 75 -14.99 8.43 -3.47
N GLU A 76 -15.61 7.31 -3.06
CA GLU A 76 -16.69 7.30 -2.07
C GLU A 76 -16.23 7.79 -0.69
N VAL A 77 -14.97 7.52 -0.31
CA VAL A 77 -14.35 8.07 0.91
C VAL A 77 -14.23 9.59 0.81
N MET A 78 -13.72 10.11 -0.33
CA MET A 78 -13.60 11.56 -0.57
C MET A 78 -14.96 12.27 -0.57
N GLU A 79 -15.99 11.60 -1.05
CA GLU A 79 -17.39 12.06 -1.01
C GLU A 79 -18.04 11.93 0.39
N GLN A 80 -17.28 11.46 1.39
CA GLN A 80 -17.75 11.22 2.76
C GLN A 80 -18.94 10.26 2.86
N LYS A 81 -19.07 9.32 1.92
CA LYS A 81 -20.12 8.29 1.93
C LYS A 81 -19.78 7.11 2.83
N ILE A 82 -18.48 6.92 3.12
CA ILE A 82 -17.99 5.78 3.90
C ILE A 82 -17.66 6.20 5.34
N LYS A 83 -18.20 5.48 6.31
CA LYS A 83 -17.88 5.63 7.74
C LYS A 83 -16.72 4.74 8.14
N THR A 84 -16.78 3.46 7.72
CA THR A 84 -15.81 2.45 8.15
C THR A 84 -15.49 1.50 7.00
N ILE A 85 -14.20 1.24 6.82
CA ILE A 85 -13.70 0.18 5.93
C ILE A 85 -13.14 -0.94 6.81
N ILE A 86 -13.58 -2.18 6.63
CA ILE A 86 -13.16 -3.34 7.42
C ILE A 86 -12.37 -4.28 6.52
N ILE A 87 -11.16 -4.63 6.94
CA ILE A 87 -10.21 -5.46 6.17
C ILE A 87 -9.58 -6.53 7.07
N THR A 88 -9.13 -7.64 6.49
CA THR A 88 -8.43 -8.70 7.24
C THR A 88 -7.00 -8.31 7.61
N HIS A 89 -6.25 -7.71 6.68
CA HIS A 89 -4.87 -7.27 6.84
C HIS A 89 -4.61 -5.96 6.09
N LYS A 90 -3.66 -5.17 6.54
CA LYS A 90 -3.21 -3.93 5.87
C LYS A 90 -2.87 -4.18 4.40
N ASP A 91 -2.19 -5.29 4.11
CA ASP A 91 -1.76 -5.71 2.76
C ASP A 91 -2.93 -6.06 1.81
N ARG A 92 -4.10 -6.34 2.36
CA ARG A 92 -5.32 -6.55 1.54
C ARG A 92 -5.85 -5.23 1.02
N PHE A 93 -5.63 -4.13 1.74
CA PHE A 93 -5.98 -2.80 1.26
C PHE A 93 -4.94 -2.30 0.25
N ILE A 94 -3.67 -2.24 0.67
CA ILE A 94 -2.55 -1.82 -0.16
C ILE A 94 -1.23 -2.39 0.38
N ARG A 95 -0.28 -2.70 -0.52
CA ARG A 95 1.00 -3.31 -0.13
C ARG A 95 1.94 -2.31 0.53
N PHE A 96 2.04 -1.09 0.00
CA PHE A 96 2.89 -0.05 0.54
C PHE A 96 2.09 1.23 0.80
N GLY A 97 2.51 1.99 1.79
CA GLY A 97 1.91 3.28 2.10
C GLY A 97 0.58 3.20 2.87
N TYR A 98 0.27 2.08 3.53
CA TYR A 98 -0.97 1.91 4.30
C TYR A 98 -1.19 3.06 5.29
N ASP A 99 -0.16 3.46 6.04
CA ASP A 99 -0.26 4.52 7.05
C ASP A 99 -0.61 5.88 6.43
N TRP A 100 -0.20 6.11 5.17
CA TRP A 100 -0.60 7.30 4.43
C TRP A 100 -2.09 7.23 4.06
N PHE A 101 -2.56 6.10 3.57
CA PHE A 101 -3.97 5.90 3.21
C PHE A 101 -4.89 5.92 4.44
N GLU A 102 -4.45 5.37 5.56
CA GLU A 102 -5.18 5.45 6.83
C GLU A 102 -5.38 6.91 7.24
N LYS A 103 -4.31 7.72 7.23
CA LYS A 103 -4.38 9.17 7.50
C LYS A 103 -5.23 9.92 6.48
N PHE A 104 -5.18 9.50 5.20
CA PHE A 104 -6.02 10.06 4.16
C PHE A 104 -7.50 9.80 4.47
N CYS A 105 -7.89 8.55 4.73
CA CYS A 105 -9.26 8.19 5.09
C CYS A 105 -9.75 8.97 6.34
N MET A 106 -8.90 9.10 7.36
CA MET A 106 -9.23 9.87 8.56
C MET A 106 -9.57 11.34 8.27
N LYS A 107 -8.91 11.96 7.27
CA LYS A 107 -9.23 13.34 6.85
C LYS A 107 -10.65 13.50 6.31
N PHE A 108 -11.22 12.42 5.78
CA PHE A 108 -12.59 12.36 5.30
C PHE A 108 -13.54 11.68 6.29
N ASN A 109 -13.16 11.62 7.57
CA ASN A 109 -13.94 11.00 8.64
C ASN A 109 -14.23 9.51 8.42
N THR A 110 -13.38 8.80 7.68
CA THR A 110 -13.47 7.36 7.44
C THR A 110 -12.43 6.63 8.27
N THR A 111 -12.84 5.59 9.00
CA THR A 111 -11.95 4.76 9.81
C THR A 111 -11.68 3.43 9.10
N ILE A 112 -10.41 2.98 9.08
CA ILE A 112 -10.06 1.64 8.61
C ILE A 112 -9.88 0.74 9.82
N VAL A 113 -10.64 -0.37 9.87
CA VAL A 113 -10.55 -1.41 10.90
C VAL A 113 -9.84 -2.62 10.33
N VAL A 114 -8.70 -2.96 10.90
CA VAL A 114 -7.91 -4.15 10.52
C VAL A 114 -8.22 -5.27 11.50
N VAL A 115 -8.82 -6.35 11.00
CA VAL A 115 -9.17 -7.55 11.78
C VAL A 115 -8.12 -8.61 11.50
N ASN A 116 -6.98 -8.54 12.15
CA ASN A 116 -5.86 -9.46 11.91
C ASN A 116 -6.29 -10.93 12.06
N ASN A 117 -6.08 -11.69 10.99
CA ASN A 117 -6.19 -13.15 10.99
C ASN A 117 -4.92 -13.73 10.34
N GLU A 118 -4.09 -14.40 11.15
CA GLU A 118 -2.81 -14.96 10.71
C GLU A 118 -2.99 -16.04 9.62
N GLU A 119 -4.09 -16.84 9.68
CA GLU A 119 -4.40 -17.87 8.69
C GLU A 119 -4.69 -17.31 7.29
N LEU A 120 -5.10 -16.05 7.21
CA LEU A 120 -5.42 -15.34 5.97
C LEU A 120 -4.29 -14.38 5.53
N SER A 121 -3.08 -14.56 6.09
CA SER A 121 -1.92 -13.72 5.80
C SER A 121 -1.48 -13.86 4.33
N PRO A 122 -1.15 -12.76 3.62
CA PRO A 122 -0.78 -12.77 2.22
C PRO A 122 0.71 -13.08 1.97
N GLN A 123 1.34 -13.98 2.72
CA GLN A 123 2.79 -14.22 2.64
C GLN A 123 3.26 -14.65 1.24
N GLU A 124 2.54 -15.55 0.57
CA GLU A 124 2.88 -15.98 -0.79
C GLU A 124 2.78 -14.84 -1.80
N GLU A 125 1.76 -13.99 -1.67
CA GLU A 125 1.62 -12.79 -2.51
C GLU A 125 2.77 -11.81 -2.31
N LEU A 126 3.26 -11.65 -1.07
CA LEU A 126 4.40 -10.79 -0.77
C LEU A 126 5.65 -11.23 -1.53
N VAL A 127 5.94 -12.52 -1.56
CA VAL A 127 7.09 -13.07 -2.31
C VAL A 127 6.95 -12.78 -3.81
N GLN A 128 5.77 -13.00 -4.40
CA GLN A 128 5.50 -12.71 -5.81
C GLN A 128 5.65 -11.21 -6.13
N ASP A 129 5.18 -10.35 -5.25
CA ASP A 129 5.31 -8.91 -5.40
C ASP A 129 6.79 -8.46 -5.35
N ILE A 130 7.60 -9.01 -4.44
CA ILE A 130 9.04 -8.77 -4.37
C ILE A 130 9.74 -9.22 -5.65
N VAL A 131 9.43 -10.42 -6.15
CA VAL A 131 10.00 -10.92 -7.41
C VAL A 131 9.64 -9.99 -8.57
N SER A 132 8.43 -9.49 -8.63
CA SER A 132 7.97 -8.55 -9.66
C SER A 132 8.74 -7.23 -9.60
N ILE A 133 8.97 -6.68 -8.42
CA ILE A 133 9.78 -5.47 -8.20
C ILE A 133 11.22 -5.73 -8.67
N LEU A 134 11.84 -6.84 -8.23
CA LEU A 134 13.20 -7.19 -8.62
C LEU A 134 13.36 -7.34 -10.13
N ARG A 135 12.36 -7.90 -10.83
CA ARG A 135 12.37 -7.99 -12.30
C ARG A 135 12.40 -6.60 -12.95
N VAL A 136 11.57 -5.68 -12.49
CA VAL A 136 11.53 -4.30 -13.01
C VAL A 136 12.87 -3.59 -12.80
N PHE A 137 13.46 -3.72 -11.60
CA PHE A 137 14.80 -3.17 -11.32
C PHE A 137 15.88 -3.83 -12.17
N SER A 138 15.87 -5.15 -12.33
CA SER A 138 16.81 -5.88 -13.17
C SER A 138 16.74 -5.41 -14.62
N CYS A 139 15.55 -5.26 -15.19
CA CYS A 139 15.37 -4.73 -16.54
C CYS A 139 15.95 -3.32 -16.70
N ARG A 140 15.74 -2.44 -15.72
CA ARG A 140 16.31 -1.07 -15.72
C ARG A 140 17.84 -1.11 -15.61
N LEU A 141 18.39 -1.95 -14.74
CA LEU A 141 19.86 -2.11 -14.62
C LEU A 141 20.50 -2.65 -15.91
N TYR A 142 19.84 -3.59 -16.60
CA TYR A 142 20.31 -4.05 -17.92
C TYR A 142 20.26 -2.94 -18.96
N GLY A 143 19.21 -2.12 -18.97
CA GLY A 143 19.13 -0.92 -19.80
C GLY A 143 20.28 0.06 -19.53
N LEU A 144 20.52 0.36 -18.25
CA LEU A 144 21.63 1.24 -17.84
C LEU A 144 23.00 0.69 -18.24
N ARG A 145 23.23 -0.64 -18.16
CA ARG A 145 24.47 -1.27 -18.64
C ARG A 145 24.67 -1.10 -20.14
N LYS A 146 23.59 -1.15 -20.92
CA LYS A 146 23.66 -0.88 -22.36
C LYS A 146 24.06 0.57 -22.64
N TYR A 147 23.47 1.54 -21.93
CA TYR A 147 23.85 2.95 -22.04
C TYR A 147 25.27 3.20 -21.54
N LYS A 148 25.67 2.59 -20.43
CA LYS A 148 27.03 2.68 -19.91
C LYS A 148 28.07 2.22 -20.96
N LYS A 149 27.83 1.07 -21.64
CA LYS A 149 28.71 0.59 -22.71
C LYS A 149 28.72 1.53 -23.93
N GLN A 150 27.65 2.25 -24.24
CA GLN A 150 27.62 3.25 -25.29
C GLN A 150 28.44 4.48 -24.92
N ILE A 151 28.29 4.97 -23.70
CA ILE A 151 29.04 6.11 -23.14
C ILE A 151 30.55 5.80 -23.08
N GLU A 152 30.93 4.58 -22.67
CA GLU A 152 32.34 4.14 -22.64
C GLU A 152 32.99 4.01 -24.03
N ARG A 153 32.19 3.92 -25.11
CA ARG A 153 32.65 3.90 -26.49
C ARG A 153 32.81 5.29 -27.11
N ASP A 154 32.21 6.28 -26.47
CA ASP A 154 32.33 7.68 -26.89
C ASP A 154 33.61 8.24 -26.23
N GLU A 155 34.66 8.49 -27.04
CA GLU A 155 35.99 8.86 -26.53
C GLU A 155 36.00 10.17 -25.73
N GLU A 156 35.08 11.09 -26.00
CA GLU A 156 34.97 12.37 -25.33
C GLU A 156 34.37 12.19 -23.93
N ILE A 157 33.30 11.43 -23.80
CA ILE A 157 32.62 11.14 -22.53
C ILE A 157 33.44 10.17 -21.67
N ALA A 158 34.18 9.26 -22.27
CA ALA A 158 35.07 8.32 -21.57
C ALA A 158 36.21 9.06 -20.81
N LYS A 159 36.72 10.17 -21.37
CA LYS A 159 37.73 11.00 -20.70
C LYS A 159 37.16 11.75 -19.50
N GLU A 160 35.98 12.34 -19.62
CA GLU A 160 35.31 13.06 -18.50
C GLU A 160 34.98 12.14 -17.33
N LEU A 161 34.52 10.91 -17.61
CA LEU A 161 34.24 9.91 -16.57
C LEU A 161 35.51 9.42 -15.86
N GLN A 162 36.65 9.34 -16.55
CA GLN A 162 37.93 8.98 -15.93
C GLN A 162 38.48 10.09 -15.02
N ASP A 163 38.33 11.34 -15.42
CA ASP A 163 38.78 12.48 -14.64
C ASP A 163 37.88 12.74 -13.42
N GLY A 164 36.56 12.58 -13.56
CA GLY A 164 35.60 12.62 -12.45
C GLY A 164 35.83 11.52 -11.40
N ASN A 165 36.23 10.31 -11.84
CA ASN A 165 36.52 9.19 -10.95
C ASN A 165 37.86 9.36 -10.18
N LYS A 166 38.81 10.08 -10.76
CA LYS A 166 40.07 10.46 -10.08
C LYS A 166 39.86 11.55 -9.02
N SER A 167 38.93 12.45 -9.26
CA SER A 167 38.59 13.52 -8.30
C SER A 167 37.90 12.94 -7.06
N ASN A 168 36.95 12.00 -7.23
CA ASN A 168 36.28 11.33 -6.13
C ASN A 168 37.22 10.45 -5.29
N ARG A 169 38.13 9.70 -5.92
CA ARG A 169 39.12 8.91 -5.17
C ARG A 169 40.13 9.75 -4.38
N ARG A 170 40.38 11.00 -4.80
CA ARG A 170 41.23 11.94 -4.04
C ARG A 170 40.48 12.50 -2.83
N ALA A 171 39.18 12.76 -2.93
CA ALA A 171 38.36 13.21 -1.82
C ALA A 171 38.22 12.12 -0.74
N GLU A 172 37.94 10.88 -1.15
CA GLU A 172 37.80 9.73 -0.21
C GLU A 172 39.14 9.39 0.51
N ASN A 173 40.30 9.63 -0.12
CA ASN A 173 41.60 9.41 0.50
C ASN A 173 42.04 10.55 1.43
N GLN A 174 41.47 11.74 1.33
CA GLN A 174 41.73 12.85 2.28
C GLN A 174 40.92 12.68 3.58
N ASP A 175 39.66 12.25 3.48
CA ASP A 175 38.83 12.01 4.67
C ASP A 175 39.34 10.83 5.54
N THR A 176 40.02 9.86 4.93
CA THR A 176 40.61 8.71 5.66
C THR A 176 41.96 9.01 6.32
N GLN A 177 42.61 10.15 5.99
CA GLN A 177 43.86 10.54 6.66
C GLN A 177 43.62 11.46 7.88
N ASP A 178 42.53 12.21 7.91
CA ASP A 178 42.20 13.08 9.05
C ASP A 178 41.65 12.27 10.25
N ASP A 179 41.04 11.11 10.03
CA ASP A 179 40.56 10.23 11.12
C ASP A 179 41.65 9.40 11.81
N ARG A 180 42.93 9.47 11.37
CA ARG A 180 44.04 8.73 11.99
C ARG A 180 44.95 9.62 12.85
N ASN A 181 44.63 10.90 12.97
CA ASN A 181 45.43 11.88 13.73
C ASN A 181 44.67 12.54 14.90
N LEU A 182 43.60 11.90 15.40
CA LEU A 182 42.88 12.30 16.60
C LEU A 182 43.03 11.26 17.73
#